data_8c4d44c8a2ea74e992668b08d46b6995
#
_entry.id   8c4d44c8a2ea74e992668b08d46b6995
#
_cell.length_a   1.000
_cell.length_b   1.000
_cell.length_c   1.000
_cell.angle_alpha   90.00
_cell.angle_beta   90.00
_cell.angle_gamma   90.00
#
_symmetry.space_group_name_H-M   'P 1'
#
loop_
_entity.id
_entity.type
_entity.pdbx_description
1 polymer ?
#
loop_
_entity_poly.entity_id
_entity_poly.type
_entity_poly.pdbx_seq_one_letter_code
_entity_poly.pdbx_strand_id
1 'polypeptide(L)'
;MKLHYHKFEQFLPISLDEAWDFFSAPQNLNEITPPEMKFEILTKEIPRVYAGQIVQYNVTPFPFFTSGWVTEITQVEDRKLFIDEQRFGPYAFWHHQHHFKEQDGGVLMTDILHYRVPLGIVGKLINALFIESK
;
A
#
# COMPACT_ATOMS: atom_id res chain seq x y z
N MET A 1 -14.39 -18.10 6.48
CA MET A 1 -13.70 -16.96 5.87
C MET A 1 -12.48 -16.62 6.71
N LYS A 2 -11.33 -16.45 6.07
CA LYS A 2 -10.11 -16.12 6.80
C LYS A 2 -9.63 -14.71 6.43
N LEU A 3 -9.55 -13.84 7.42
CA LEU A 3 -8.97 -12.51 7.30
C LEU A 3 -7.58 -12.54 7.91
N HIS A 4 -6.57 -12.18 7.11
CA HIS A 4 -5.18 -12.13 7.55
C HIS A 4 -4.87 -10.75 8.12
N TYR A 5 -3.91 -10.71 9.03
CA TYR A 5 -3.46 -9.49 9.68
C TYR A 5 -1.95 -9.45 9.73
N HIS A 6 -1.37 -8.33 9.29
CA HIS A 6 0.06 -8.07 9.44
C HIS A 6 0.27 -6.67 9.99
N LYS A 7 1.27 -6.54 10.86
CA LYS A 7 1.70 -5.26 11.39
C LYS A 7 3.20 -5.12 11.16
N PHE A 8 3.60 -4.04 10.51
CA PHE A 8 5.00 -3.73 10.23
C PHE A 8 5.37 -2.41 10.87
N GLU A 9 6.56 -2.35 11.49
CA GLU A 9 7.06 -1.12 12.04
C GLU A 9 8.43 -0.83 11.46
N GLN A 10 8.69 0.44 11.10
CA GLN A 10 9.96 0.87 10.57
C GLN A 10 10.30 2.24 11.15
N PHE A 11 11.51 2.38 11.70
CA PHE A 11 12.00 3.67 12.16
C PHE A 11 12.82 4.33 11.06
N LEU A 12 12.53 5.61 10.79
CA LEU A 12 13.26 6.41 9.81
C LEU A 12 13.89 7.61 10.48
N PRO A 13 15.22 7.82 10.30
CA PRO A 13 15.91 8.97 10.92
C PRO A 13 15.72 10.25 10.09
N ILE A 14 14.48 10.60 9.82
CA ILE A 14 14.11 11.81 9.07
C ILE A 14 13.00 12.53 9.82
N SER A 15 12.69 13.76 9.41
CA SER A 15 11.61 14.53 10.05
C SER A 15 10.25 13.96 9.69
N LEU A 16 9.26 14.27 10.51
CA LEU A 16 7.87 13.89 10.22
C LEU A 16 7.40 14.53 8.91
N ASP A 17 7.75 15.78 8.66
CA ASP A 17 7.39 16.45 7.41
C ASP A 17 7.98 15.73 6.19
N GLU A 18 9.25 15.35 6.25
CA GLU A 18 9.90 14.63 5.17
C GLU A 18 9.23 13.26 4.92
N ALA A 19 8.96 12.53 5.99
CA ALA A 19 8.32 11.22 5.89
C ALA A 19 6.90 11.35 5.31
N TRP A 20 6.12 12.28 5.83
CA TRP A 20 4.76 12.51 5.34
C TRP A 20 4.76 12.93 3.87
N ASP A 21 5.62 13.88 3.50
CA ASP A 21 5.69 14.38 2.13
C ASP A 21 6.02 13.26 1.14
N PHE A 22 6.92 12.36 1.51
CA PHE A 22 7.31 11.26 0.64
C PHE A 22 6.20 10.19 0.54
N PHE A 23 5.75 9.69 1.67
CA PHE A 23 4.84 8.53 1.68
C PHE A 23 3.39 8.89 1.38
N SER A 24 2.99 10.16 1.53
CA SER A 24 1.65 10.60 1.16
C SER A 24 1.50 10.93 -0.33
N ALA A 25 2.55 10.74 -1.11
CA ALA A 25 2.53 10.95 -2.55
C ALA A 25 2.44 9.59 -3.26
N PRO A 26 1.28 9.23 -3.85
CA PRO A 26 1.10 7.91 -4.47
C PRO A 26 2.13 7.56 -5.53
N GLN A 27 2.66 8.55 -6.26
CA GLN A 27 3.68 8.31 -7.27
C GLN A 27 4.98 7.75 -6.70
N ASN A 28 5.23 7.89 -5.40
CA ASN A 28 6.43 7.36 -4.77
C ASN A 28 6.35 5.87 -4.43
N LEU A 29 5.20 5.24 -4.68
CA LEU A 29 5.05 3.79 -4.45
C LEU A 29 6.05 2.97 -5.26
N ASN A 30 6.44 3.43 -6.45
CA ASN A 30 7.44 2.75 -7.26
C ASN A 30 8.80 2.66 -6.57
N GLU A 31 9.11 3.63 -5.71
CA GLU A 31 10.39 3.67 -5.00
C GLU A 31 10.50 2.60 -3.92
N ILE A 32 9.36 2.15 -3.39
CA ILE A 32 9.31 1.19 -2.28
C ILE A 32 8.79 -0.18 -2.70
N THR A 33 8.32 -0.33 -3.94
CA THR A 33 7.85 -1.59 -4.48
C THR A 33 9.01 -2.35 -5.11
N PRO A 34 9.15 -3.67 -4.84
CA PRO A 34 10.19 -4.46 -5.49
C PRO A 34 10.16 -4.31 -7.02
N PRO A 35 11.32 -4.07 -7.67
CA PRO A 35 11.36 -3.83 -9.12
C PRO A 35 10.75 -4.97 -9.95
N GLU A 36 10.87 -6.21 -9.48
CA GLU A 36 10.34 -7.38 -10.18
C GLU A 36 8.81 -7.39 -10.22
N MET A 37 8.14 -6.62 -9.39
CA MET A 37 6.68 -6.56 -9.34
C MET A 37 6.09 -5.60 -10.38
N LYS A 38 6.91 -4.79 -11.03
CA LYS A 38 6.48 -3.87 -12.09
C LYS A 38 5.17 -3.15 -11.78
N PHE A 39 5.30 -2.11 -10.99
CA PHE A 39 4.16 -1.30 -10.57
C PHE A 39 4.01 -0.10 -11.52
N GLU A 40 2.87 0.00 -12.19
CA GLU A 40 2.62 1.09 -13.14
C GLU A 40 1.40 1.91 -12.73
N ILE A 41 1.59 3.19 -12.46
CA ILE A 41 0.50 4.10 -12.11
C ILE A 41 -0.15 4.59 -13.40
N LEU A 42 -1.46 4.37 -13.54
CA LEU A 42 -2.22 4.77 -14.72
C LEU A 42 -2.89 6.12 -14.55
N THR A 43 -3.22 6.50 -13.32
CA THR A 43 -3.82 7.81 -13.02
C THR A 43 -2.78 8.89 -13.21
N LYS A 44 -3.14 9.98 -13.94
CA LYS A 44 -2.25 11.09 -14.20
C LYS A 44 -2.52 12.23 -13.22
N GLU A 45 -1.48 13.08 -12.99
CA GLU A 45 -1.58 14.27 -12.15
C GLU A 45 -2.11 13.95 -10.76
N ILE A 46 -1.43 13.03 -10.07
CA ILE A 46 -1.89 12.56 -8.76
C ILE A 46 -1.42 13.54 -7.68
N PRO A 47 -2.35 14.23 -7.01
CA PRO A 47 -2.00 15.01 -5.84
C PRO A 47 -1.69 14.10 -4.67
N ARG A 48 -1.24 14.68 -3.55
CA ARG A 48 -1.07 13.91 -2.32
C ARG A 48 -2.39 13.31 -1.87
N VAL A 49 -2.30 12.32 -0.99
CA VAL A 49 -3.48 11.61 -0.52
C VAL A 49 -4.54 12.55 0.07
N TYR A 50 -5.79 12.28 -0.25
CA TYR A 50 -6.95 12.95 0.34
C TYR A 50 -8.10 11.94 0.40
N ALA A 51 -8.99 12.11 1.37
CA ALA A 51 -10.10 11.19 1.54
C ALA A 51 -11.01 11.20 0.31
N GLY A 52 -11.30 10.02 -0.23
CA GLY A 52 -12.09 9.84 -1.45
C GLY A 52 -11.27 9.76 -2.72
N GLN A 53 -9.95 9.89 -2.64
CA GLN A 53 -9.09 9.81 -3.82
C GLN A 53 -9.09 8.40 -4.40
N ILE A 54 -9.18 8.33 -5.73
CA ILE A 54 -9.10 7.07 -6.48
C ILE A 54 -7.80 7.08 -7.28
N VAL A 55 -7.01 6.02 -7.11
CA VAL A 55 -5.76 5.84 -7.86
C VAL A 55 -5.81 4.48 -8.54
N GLN A 56 -5.51 4.47 -9.84
CA GLN A 56 -5.52 3.26 -10.64
C GLN A 56 -4.11 2.91 -11.08
N TYR A 57 -3.75 1.62 -10.95
CA TYR A 57 -2.48 1.13 -11.45
C TYR A 57 -2.58 -0.33 -11.89
N ASN A 58 -1.53 -0.76 -12.60
CA ASN A 58 -1.31 -2.17 -12.93
C ASN A 58 -0.18 -2.69 -12.08
N VAL A 59 -0.33 -3.93 -11.63
CA VAL A 59 0.74 -4.65 -10.91
C VAL A 59 1.01 -5.97 -11.65
N THR A 60 2.28 -6.34 -11.71
CA THR A 60 2.70 -7.60 -12.32
C THR A 60 3.44 -8.40 -11.25
N PRO A 61 2.71 -9.18 -10.43
CA PRO A 61 3.32 -9.91 -9.31
C PRO A 61 4.26 -11.02 -9.76
N PHE A 62 4.05 -11.56 -10.96
CA PHE A 62 4.94 -12.55 -11.56
C PHE A 62 4.84 -12.47 -13.07
N PRO A 63 5.82 -13.05 -13.80
CA PRO A 63 5.86 -12.93 -15.27
C PRO A 63 4.55 -13.38 -15.93
N PHE A 64 4.15 -12.63 -16.97
CA PHE A 64 2.96 -12.89 -17.77
C PHE A 64 1.63 -12.72 -17.05
N PHE A 65 1.62 -12.25 -15.81
CA PHE A 65 0.40 -11.98 -15.08
C PHE A 65 0.35 -10.52 -14.66
N THR A 66 -0.52 -9.75 -15.30
CA THR A 66 -0.75 -8.35 -14.95
C THR A 66 -2.18 -8.18 -14.48
N SER A 67 -2.36 -7.54 -13.33
CA SER A 67 -3.67 -7.25 -12.76
C SER A 67 -3.86 -5.76 -12.62
N GLY A 68 -5.07 -5.29 -12.92
CA GLY A 68 -5.48 -3.94 -12.55
C GLY A 68 -5.66 -3.85 -11.04
N TRP A 69 -5.40 -2.67 -10.50
CA TRP A 69 -5.59 -2.38 -9.09
C TRP A 69 -6.17 -0.98 -8.95
N VAL A 70 -7.29 -0.86 -8.27
CA VAL A 70 -7.92 0.43 -7.98
C VAL A 70 -7.94 0.63 -6.48
N THR A 71 -7.28 1.67 -6.02
CA THR A 71 -7.22 2.06 -4.62
C THR A 71 -8.12 3.24 -4.35
N GLU A 72 -8.81 3.21 -3.23
CA GLU A 72 -9.46 4.39 -2.67
C GLU A 72 -8.74 4.76 -1.37
N ILE A 73 -8.38 6.03 -1.24
CA ILE A 73 -7.90 6.58 0.03
C ILE A 73 -9.15 6.95 0.83
N THR A 74 -9.39 6.20 1.91
CA THR A 74 -10.66 6.34 2.64
C THR A 74 -10.59 7.32 3.80
N GLN A 75 -9.40 7.57 4.34
CA GLN A 75 -9.21 8.47 5.47
C GLN A 75 -7.82 9.09 5.42
N VAL A 76 -7.71 10.36 5.78
CA VAL A 76 -6.44 11.06 5.91
C VAL A 76 -6.51 11.98 7.13
N GLU A 77 -5.51 11.87 8.02
CA GLU A 77 -5.25 12.84 9.08
C GLU A 77 -3.83 13.34 8.89
N ASP A 78 -3.70 14.63 8.62
CA ASP A 78 -2.43 15.23 8.23
C ASP A 78 -1.31 14.88 9.22
N ARG A 79 -0.21 14.31 8.68
CA ARG A 79 1.00 13.91 9.41
C ARG A 79 0.76 12.86 10.50
N LYS A 80 -0.38 12.18 10.47
CA LYS A 80 -0.71 11.12 11.43
C LYS A 80 -0.96 9.79 10.76
N LEU A 81 -1.87 9.77 9.79
CA LEU A 81 -2.23 8.51 9.11
C LEU A 81 -2.94 8.75 7.80
N PHE A 82 -2.88 7.75 6.95
CA PHE A 82 -3.85 7.61 5.86
C PHE A 82 -4.16 6.13 5.68
N ILE A 83 -5.34 5.87 5.11
CA ILE A 83 -5.84 4.51 4.91
C ILE A 83 -6.14 4.33 3.43
N ASP A 84 -5.60 3.25 2.85
CA ASP A 84 -5.95 2.86 1.48
C ASP A 84 -6.68 1.53 1.49
N GLU A 85 -7.64 1.40 0.59
CA GLU A 85 -8.40 0.17 0.41
C GLU A 85 -8.44 -0.19 -1.06
N GLN A 86 -8.29 -1.49 -1.35
CA GLN A 86 -8.45 -1.97 -2.71
C GLN A 86 -9.93 -2.06 -3.04
N ARG A 87 -10.35 -1.33 -4.07
CA ARG A 87 -11.72 -1.41 -4.58
C ARG A 87 -11.84 -2.42 -5.71
N PHE A 88 -10.77 -2.63 -6.45
CA PHE A 88 -10.69 -3.62 -7.50
C PHE A 88 -9.24 -4.12 -7.57
N GLY A 89 -9.07 -5.43 -7.70
CA GLY A 89 -7.74 -5.99 -7.78
C GLY A 89 -7.71 -7.45 -7.41
N PRO A 90 -6.50 -8.03 -7.24
CA PRO A 90 -6.34 -9.46 -7.03
C PRO A 90 -6.77 -9.96 -5.65
N TYR A 91 -6.95 -9.08 -4.67
CA TYR A 91 -7.35 -9.49 -3.33
C TYR A 91 -8.86 -9.38 -3.16
N ALA A 92 -9.44 -10.27 -2.36
CA ALA A 92 -10.85 -10.20 -2.01
C ALA A 92 -11.14 -9.08 -1.01
N PHE A 93 -10.15 -8.76 -0.17
CA PHE A 93 -10.22 -7.66 0.80
C PHE A 93 -8.82 -7.11 1.01
N TRP A 94 -8.70 -5.78 1.07
CA TRP A 94 -7.42 -5.14 1.32
C TRP A 94 -7.68 -3.81 2.01
N HIS A 95 -7.26 -3.70 3.27
CA HIS A 95 -7.39 -2.49 4.07
C HIS A 95 -6.04 -2.23 4.72
N HIS A 96 -5.40 -1.14 4.33
CA HIS A 96 -4.04 -0.82 4.73
C HIS A 96 -3.98 0.53 5.41
N GLN A 97 -3.62 0.53 6.70
CA GLN A 97 -3.43 1.74 7.47
C GLN A 97 -1.95 2.09 7.51
N HIS A 98 -1.63 3.36 7.25
CA HIS A 98 -0.27 3.89 7.32
C HIS A 98 -0.23 4.93 8.44
N HIS A 99 0.46 4.62 9.53
CA HIS A 99 0.57 5.50 10.68
C HIS A 99 1.96 6.10 10.79
N PHE A 100 2.03 7.37 11.19
CA PHE A 100 3.27 8.14 11.34
C PHE A 100 3.31 8.75 12.73
N LYS A 101 4.41 8.57 13.44
CA LYS A 101 4.58 9.12 14.79
C LYS A 101 6.01 9.59 14.98
N GLU A 102 6.16 10.82 15.46
CA GLU A 102 7.49 11.30 15.86
C GLU A 102 7.99 10.53 17.07
N GLN A 103 9.24 10.08 17.01
CA GLN A 103 9.84 9.29 18.07
C GLN A 103 11.36 9.37 17.97
N ASP A 104 12.01 9.70 19.08
CA ASP A 104 13.48 9.66 19.22
C ASP A 104 14.24 10.38 18.10
N GLY A 105 13.78 11.56 17.72
CA GLY A 105 14.43 12.37 16.69
C GLY A 105 14.17 11.91 15.27
N GLY A 106 13.25 10.99 15.08
CA GLY A 106 12.87 10.47 13.77
C GLY A 106 11.39 10.19 13.71
N VAL A 107 11.01 9.24 12.86
CA VAL A 107 9.61 8.86 12.65
C VAL A 107 9.47 7.35 12.74
N LEU A 108 8.54 6.90 13.57
CA LEU A 108 8.12 5.51 13.56
C LEU A 108 6.94 5.38 12.61
N MET A 109 7.11 4.59 11.55
CA MET A 109 6.04 4.25 10.63
C MET A 109 5.47 2.89 11.00
N THR A 110 4.15 2.82 11.14
CA THR A 110 3.47 1.57 11.45
C THR A 110 2.45 1.29 10.36
N ASP A 111 2.61 0.16 9.68
CA ASP A 111 1.65 -0.32 8.69
C ASP A 111 0.81 -1.41 9.30
N ILE A 112 -0.51 -1.27 9.21
CA ILE A 112 -1.47 -2.28 9.67
C ILE A 112 -2.27 -2.72 8.46
N LEU A 113 -2.10 -4.00 8.09
CA LEU A 113 -2.73 -4.56 6.90
C LEU A 113 -3.68 -5.67 7.28
N HIS A 114 -4.93 -5.52 6.85
CA HIS A 114 -5.91 -6.59 6.87
C HIS A 114 -6.20 -6.99 5.44
N TYR A 115 -6.11 -8.28 5.13
CA TYR A 115 -6.36 -8.72 3.77
C TYR A 115 -6.94 -10.12 3.72
N ARG A 116 -7.58 -10.42 2.61
CA ARG A 116 -8.13 -11.73 2.33
C ARG A 116 -7.78 -12.11 0.89
N VAL A 117 -7.26 -13.33 0.71
CA VAL A 117 -6.98 -13.83 -0.63
C VAL A 117 -8.24 -14.35 -1.27
N PRO A 118 -8.35 -14.27 -2.61
CA PRO A 118 -9.46 -14.91 -3.31
C PRO A 118 -9.35 -16.42 -3.20
N LEU A 119 -10.45 -17.12 -3.44
CA LEU A 119 -10.49 -18.57 -3.36
C LEU A 119 -9.64 -19.20 -4.47
N GLY A 120 -9.00 -20.35 -4.16
CA GLY A 120 -8.30 -21.18 -5.12
C GLY A 120 -6.79 -20.98 -5.16
N ILE A 121 -6.14 -21.74 -6.07
CA ILE A 121 -4.68 -21.75 -6.19
C ILE A 121 -4.11 -20.39 -6.60
N VAL A 122 -4.80 -19.70 -7.51
CA VAL A 122 -4.36 -18.37 -7.98
C VAL A 122 -4.28 -17.40 -6.84
N GLY A 123 -5.27 -17.40 -5.93
CA GLY A 123 -5.24 -16.55 -4.75
C GLY A 123 -4.10 -16.86 -3.82
N LYS A 124 -3.77 -18.14 -3.63
CA LYS A 124 -2.63 -18.55 -2.81
C LYS A 124 -1.31 -18.09 -3.41
N LEU A 125 -1.16 -18.18 -4.73
CA LEU A 125 0.05 -17.71 -5.41
C LEU A 125 0.22 -16.20 -5.26
N ILE A 126 -0.86 -15.45 -5.42
CA ILE A 126 -0.83 -14.00 -5.26
C ILE A 126 -0.41 -13.65 -3.82
N ASN A 127 -1.00 -14.30 -2.83
CA ASN A 127 -0.65 -14.08 -1.44
C ASN A 127 0.83 -14.34 -1.17
N ALA A 128 1.34 -15.48 -1.64
CA ALA A 128 2.74 -15.84 -1.42
C ALA A 128 3.69 -14.82 -2.05
N LEU A 129 3.37 -14.33 -3.25
CA LEU A 129 4.25 -13.41 -3.96
C LEU A 129 4.19 -11.98 -3.42
N PHE A 130 3.00 -11.50 -3.00
CA PHE A 130 2.83 -10.13 -2.53
C PHE A 130 3.14 -9.94 -1.06
N ILE A 131 2.77 -10.90 -0.23
CA ILE A 131 2.78 -10.73 1.23
C ILE A 131 3.85 -11.59 1.90
N GLU A 132 3.77 -12.90 1.71
CA GLU A 132 4.60 -13.84 2.48
C GLU A 132 6.04 -13.92 2.00
N SER A 133 6.30 -13.60 0.73
CA SER A 133 7.65 -13.60 0.18
C SER A 133 8.47 -12.38 0.59
N LYS A 134 7.86 -11.44 1.27
CA LYS A 134 8.54 -10.27 1.81
C LYS A 134 8.94 -10.55 3.25
#